data_4ee6b6a027810111209437b987b94187
#
_entry.id   4ee6b6a027810111209437b987b94187
#
_cell.length_a   1.000
_cell.length_b   1.000
_cell.length_c   1.000
_cell.angle_alpha   90.00
_cell.angle_beta   90.00
_cell.angle_gamma   90.00
#
_symmetry.space_group_name_H-M   'P 1'
#
loop_
_entity.id
_entity.type
_entity.pdbx_description
1 polymer ?
#
loop_
_entity_poly.entity_id
_entity_poly.type
_entity_poly.pdbx_seq_one_letter_code
_entity_poly.pdbx_strand_id
1 'polypeptide(L)'
;MKKNRCQRKEKEYLTHSERETFLLAKKLAKDFKGQEVVLLIGELGAGKTIFAKGIAAGLGMKNVHQVCSPSYTLINIYQAKYPIFHVDLYRLRKNSEILDLGWEDYLGQGIIIVEWAEKIKFNLDAIHVTLQMGERDHRKITVCL
;
A
#
# COMPACT_ATOMS: atom_id res chain seq x y z
N MET A 1 15.81 -18.36 -8.04
CA MET A 1 14.72 -17.36 -7.93
C MET A 1 15.31 -15.97 -8.06
N LYS A 2 15.06 -15.30 -9.16
CA LYS A 2 15.48 -13.91 -9.29
C LYS A 2 14.61 -13.09 -8.35
N LYS A 3 15.19 -12.56 -7.27
CA LYS A 3 14.56 -11.49 -6.52
C LYS A 3 14.32 -10.37 -7.54
N ASN A 4 13.07 -9.95 -7.72
CA ASN A 4 12.77 -8.74 -8.47
C ASN A 4 13.46 -7.59 -7.74
N ARG A 5 14.71 -7.35 -8.09
CA ARG A 5 15.39 -6.14 -7.65
C ARG A 5 14.66 -4.99 -8.33
N CYS A 6 14.10 -4.13 -7.52
CA CYS A 6 13.67 -2.83 -7.98
C CYS A 6 14.84 -2.20 -8.76
N GLN A 7 14.66 -2.02 -10.06
CA GLN A 7 15.64 -1.36 -10.92
C GLN A 7 15.53 0.16 -10.83
N ARG A 8 14.60 0.65 -10.01
CA ARG A 8 14.29 2.04 -9.82
C ARG A 8 14.94 2.58 -8.54
N LYS A 9 14.77 3.86 -8.33
CA LYS A 9 15.34 4.56 -7.19
C LYS A 9 14.70 4.07 -5.87
N GLU A 10 15.51 3.50 -5.00
CA GLU A 10 15.13 2.99 -3.70
C GLU A 10 15.53 3.97 -2.61
N LYS A 11 14.62 4.26 -1.67
CA LYS A 11 14.88 5.08 -0.48
C LYS A 11 14.47 4.36 0.78
N GLU A 12 15.29 4.49 1.81
CA GLU A 12 15.00 3.95 3.14
C GLU A 12 14.64 5.06 4.10
N TYR A 13 13.67 4.78 4.96
CA TYR A 13 13.21 5.67 6.02
C TYR A 13 13.12 4.91 7.33
N LEU A 14 13.46 5.59 8.42
CA LEU A 14 13.23 5.07 9.77
C LEU A 14 12.14 5.89 10.42
N THR A 15 11.11 5.23 10.91
CA THR A 15 10.06 5.85 11.68
C THR A 15 10.03 5.28 13.09
N HIS A 16 9.66 6.09 14.08
CA HIS A 16 9.73 5.74 15.50
C HIS A 16 8.35 5.64 16.15
N SER A 17 7.29 5.90 15.38
CA SER A 17 5.91 5.82 15.85
C SER A 17 4.96 5.59 14.68
N GLU A 18 3.73 5.16 14.99
CA GLU A 18 2.66 5.06 14.00
C GLU A 18 2.40 6.41 13.32
N ARG A 19 2.44 7.49 14.11
CA ARG A 19 2.27 8.85 13.60
C ARG A 19 3.33 9.20 12.55
N GLU A 20 4.59 8.89 12.81
CA GLU A 20 5.66 9.14 11.85
C GLU A 20 5.48 8.32 10.56
N THR A 21 5.08 7.06 10.68
CA THR A 21 4.75 6.21 9.53
C THR A 21 3.61 6.80 8.71
N PHE A 22 2.55 7.25 9.39
CA PHE A 22 1.42 7.94 8.77
C PHE A 22 1.86 9.20 8.02
N LEU A 23 2.67 10.05 8.66
CA LEU A 23 3.14 11.31 8.06
C LEU A 23 4.04 11.09 6.87
N LEU A 24 4.87 10.05 6.89
CA LEU A 24 5.71 9.66 5.74
C LEU A 24 4.84 9.32 4.54
N ALA A 25 3.84 8.46 4.73
CA ALA A 25 2.92 8.06 3.68
C ALA A 25 2.13 9.25 3.13
N LYS A 26 1.67 10.13 4.02
CA LYS A 26 0.97 11.36 3.65
C LYS A 26 1.82 12.25 2.75
N LYS A 27 3.10 12.41 3.09
CA LYS A 27 4.04 13.21 2.30
C LYS A 27 4.27 12.61 0.90
N LEU A 28 4.45 11.29 0.83
CA LEU A 28 4.66 10.59 -0.44
C LEU A 28 3.45 10.75 -1.37
N ALA A 29 2.25 10.64 -0.83
CA ALA A 29 1.02 10.68 -1.62
C ALA A 29 0.70 12.05 -2.20
N LYS A 30 1.26 13.13 -1.66
CA LYS A 30 1.02 14.49 -2.17
C LYS A 30 1.42 14.67 -3.63
N ASP A 31 2.42 13.93 -4.08
CA ASP A 31 2.93 14.00 -5.45
C ASP A 31 2.26 13.02 -6.41
N PHE A 32 1.28 12.25 -5.95
CA PHE A 32 0.58 11.28 -6.80
C PHE A 32 -0.26 11.99 -7.86
N LYS A 33 -0.30 11.37 -9.05
CA LYS A 33 -0.97 11.91 -10.24
C LYS A 33 -2.35 11.30 -10.49
N GLY A 34 -2.73 10.24 -9.75
CA GLY A 34 -4.04 9.61 -9.84
C GLY A 34 -4.06 8.24 -10.49
N GLN A 35 -2.89 7.68 -10.82
CA GLN A 35 -2.80 6.37 -11.47
C GLN A 35 -1.84 5.42 -10.77
N GLU A 36 -1.27 5.84 -9.65
CA GLU A 36 -0.27 5.05 -8.95
C GLU A 36 -0.86 3.76 -8.37
N VAL A 37 -0.08 2.71 -8.43
CA VAL A 37 -0.30 1.46 -7.71
C VAL A 37 0.74 1.36 -6.61
N VAL A 38 0.30 1.18 -5.39
CA VAL A 38 1.17 1.06 -4.22
C VAL A 38 1.04 -0.34 -3.64
N LEU A 39 2.13 -1.08 -3.67
CA LEU A 39 2.20 -2.43 -3.15
C LEU A 39 2.84 -2.40 -1.75
N LEU A 40 2.05 -2.74 -0.74
CA LEU A 40 2.47 -2.75 0.66
C LEU A 40 2.87 -4.17 1.07
N ILE A 41 4.11 -4.32 1.47
CA ILE A 41 4.73 -5.60 1.82
C ILE A 41 5.21 -5.51 3.27
N GLY A 42 4.88 -6.50 4.07
CA GLY A 42 5.29 -6.57 5.46
C GLY A 42 4.49 -7.56 6.28
N GLU A 43 5.04 -7.98 7.41
CA GLU A 43 4.39 -8.89 8.34
C GLU A 43 3.14 -8.26 8.97
N LEU A 44 2.32 -9.09 9.60
CA LEU A 44 1.19 -8.63 10.38
C LEU A 44 1.65 -7.64 11.46
N GLY A 45 1.00 -6.49 11.54
CA GLY A 45 1.37 -5.44 12.49
C GLY A 45 2.51 -4.53 12.03
N ALA A 46 3.02 -4.70 10.81
CA ALA A 46 4.12 -3.86 10.30
C ALA A 46 3.72 -2.42 9.99
N GLY A 47 2.41 -2.11 9.96
CA GLY A 47 1.91 -0.75 9.72
C GLY A 47 1.39 -0.52 8.31
N LYS A 48 1.04 -1.56 7.58
CA LYS A 48 0.49 -1.44 6.22
C LYS A 48 -0.79 -0.60 6.18
N THR A 49 -1.71 -0.84 7.09
CA THR A 49 -2.97 -0.08 7.17
C THR A 49 -2.72 1.38 7.59
N ILE A 50 -1.78 1.63 8.50
CA ILE A 50 -1.35 2.97 8.88
C ILE A 50 -0.78 3.72 7.66
N PHE A 51 0.01 3.04 6.86
CA PHE A 51 0.56 3.61 5.63
C PHE A 51 -0.55 3.94 4.63
N ALA A 52 -1.53 3.05 4.46
CA ALA A 52 -2.70 3.30 3.62
C ALA A 52 -3.51 4.52 4.09
N LYS A 53 -3.70 4.68 5.41
CA LYS A 53 -4.34 5.87 5.99
C LYS A 53 -3.56 7.15 5.66
N GLY A 54 -2.25 7.09 5.74
CA GLY A 54 -1.39 8.22 5.39
C GLY A 54 -1.53 8.63 3.93
N ILE A 55 -1.57 7.65 3.01
CA ILE A 55 -1.81 7.91 1.59
C ILE A 55 -3.16 8.61 1.40
N ALA A 56 -4.22 8.08 2.00
CA ALA A 56 -5.55 8.66 1.92
C ALA A 56 -5.57 10.12 2.42
N ALA A 57 -4.91 10.39 3.53
CA ALA A 57 -4.78 11.73 4.08
C ALA A 57 -4.02 12.67 3.13
N GLY A 58 -2.94 12.19 2.51
CA GLY A 58 -2.17 12.95 1.52
C GLY A 58 -2.96 13.30 0.27
N LEU A 59 -3.97 12.49 -0.05
CA LEU A 59 -4.89 12.71 -1.15
C LEU A 59 -6.15 13.52 -0.73
N GLY A 60 -6.14 14.08 0.48
CA GLY A 60 -7.19 14.98 0.94
C GLY A 60 -8.44 14.30 1.49
N MET A 61 -8.40 13.00 1.77
CA MET A 61 -9.51 12.33 2.42
C MET A 61 -9.74 12.92 3.81
N LYS A 62 -10.96 13.40 4.07
CA LYS A 62 -11.27 14.10 5.33
C LYS A 62 -11.38 13.16 6.51
N ASN A 63 -12.00 12.00 6.32
CA ASN A 63 -12.27 11.04 7.39
C ASN A 63 -11.44 9.77 7.21
N VAL A 64 -10.15 9.86 7.51
CA VAL A 64 -9.22 8.73 7.39
C VAL A 64 -9.50 7.60 8.39
N HIS A 65 -10.36 7.84 9.40
CA HIS A 65 -10.80 6.78 10.30
C HIS A 65 -11.60 5.68 9.59
N GLN A 66 -12.16 5.99 8.43
CA GLN A 66 -12.88 5.02 7.61
C GLN A 66 -11.92 4.06 6.88
N VAL A 67 -10.65 4.41 6.78
CA VAL A 67 -9.65 3.53 6.17
C VAL A 67 -9.34 2.40 7.12
N CYS A 68 -9.67 1.20 6.73
CA CYS A 68 -9.38 -0.01 7.48
C CYS A 68 -9.01 -1.14 6.52
N SER A 69 -8.28 -2.13 7.03
CA SER A 69 -7.90 -3.28 6.23
C SER A 69 -9.13 -4.02 5.73
N PRO A 70 -9.31 -4.19 4.38
CA PRO A 70 -10.47 -4.87 3.83
C PRO A 70 -10.32 -6.41 3.86
N SER A 71 -9.95 -6.98 5.02
CA SER A 71 -9.68 -8.43 5.16
C SER A 71 -10.87 -9.29 4.77
N TYR A 72 -12.10 -8.81 5.00
CA TYR A 72 -13.33 -9.56 4.69
C TYR A 72 -13.97 -9.15 3.37
N THR A 73 -13.96 -7.85 3.06
CA THR A 73 -14.54 -7.31 1.82
C THR A 73 -13.60 -7.46 0.64
N LEU A 74 -12.31 -7.65 0.88
CA LEU A 74 -11.19 -7.74 -0.07
C LEU A 74 -10.86 -6.43 -0.77
N ILE A 75 -11.84 -5.61 -1.11
CA ILE A 75 -11.64 -4.29 -1.72
C ILE A 75 -12.57 -3.27 -1.06
N ASN A 76 -12.00 -2.18 -0.57
CA ASN A 76 -12.73 -0.98 -0.15
C ASN A 76 -12.43 0.17 -1.10
N ILE A 77 -13.42 1.01 -1.35
CA ILE A 77 -13.27 2.18 -2.22
C ILE A 77 -13.50 3.44 -1.38
N TYR A 78 -12.53 4.35 -1.42
CA TYR A 78 -12.61 5.63 -0.71
C TYR A 78 -12.64 6.79 -1.69
N GLN A 79 -13.32 7.86 -1.31
CA GLN A 79 -13.36 9.09 -2.08
C GLN A 79 -12.35 10.10 -1.53
N ALA A 80 -11.46 10.58 -2.39
CA ALA A 80 -10.46 11.59 -2.10
C ALA A 80 -10.22 12.42 -3.36
N LYS A 81 -9.11 13.12 -3.48
CA LYS A 81 -8.73 13.83 -4.72
C LYS A 81 -8.83 12.91 -5.94
N TYR A 82 -8.40 11.66 -5.78
CA TYR A 82 -8.61 10.56 -6.72
C TYR A 82 -9.32 9.44 -5.98
N PRO A 83 -10.13 8.60 -6.65
CA PRO A 83 -10.65 7.38 -6.00
C PRO A 83 -9.50 6.52 -5.50
N ILE A 84 -9.67 5.91 -4.34
CA ILE A 84 -8.70 4.98 -3.75
C ILE A 84 -9.34 3.60 -3.68
N PHE A 85 -8.69 2.62 -4.31
CA PHE A 85 -9.09 1.22 -4.29
C PHE A 85 -8.13 0.48 -3.36
N HIS A 86 -8.60 0.16 -2.16
CA HIS A 86 -7.82 -0.49 -1.12
C HIS A 86 -8.09 -1.99 -1.16
N VAL A 87 -7.08 -2.77 -1.49
CA VAL A 87 -7.15 -4.22 -1.70
C VAL A 87 -6.36 -4.92 -0.60
N ASP A 88 -6.89 -6.02 -0.05
CA ASP A 88 -6.18 -6.86 0.92
C ASP A 88 -6.16 -8.31 0.44
N LEU A 89 -4.98 -8.85 0.25
CA LEU A 89 -4.78 -10.22 -0.26
C LEU A 89 -4.56 -11.25 0.86
N TYR A 90 -4.63 -10.85 2.13
CA TYR A 90 -4.30 -11.71 3.26
C TYR A 90 -5.01 -13.07 3.24
N ARG A 91 -6.31 -13.08 2.92
CA ARG A 91 -7.15 -14.29 2.93
C ARG A 91 -7.06 -15.12 1.66
N LEU A 92 -6.44 -14.61 0.62
CA LEU A 92 -6.31 -15.31 -0.66
C LEU A 92 -5.09 -16.23 -0.63
N ARG A 93 -5.26 -17.45 -1.10
CA ARG A 93 -4.21 -18.49 -1.06
C ARG A 93 -3.62 -18.82 -2.43
N LYS A 94 -4.43 -18.65 -3.49
CA LYS A 94 -4.03 -19.01 -4.86
C LYS A 94 -3.89 -17.76 -5.72
N ASN A 95 -2.93 -17.78 -6.63
CA ASN A 95 -2.74 -16.70 -7.60
C ASN A 95 -3.99 -16.47 -8.47
N SER A 96 -4.72 -17.54 -8.80
CA SER A 96 -5.98 -17.44 -9.54
C SER A 96 -7.04 -16.63 -8.77
N GLU A 97 -7.13 -16.77 -7.45
CA GLU A 97 -8.06 -15.97 -6.62
C GLU A 97 -7.69 -14.48 -6.68
N ILE A 98 -6.42 -14.14 -6.70
CA ILE A 98 -5.93 -12.76 -6.81
C ILE A 98 -6.34 -12.17 -8.17
N LEU A 99 -6.18 -12.92 -9.24
CA LEU A 99 -6.57 -12.49 -10.58
C LEU A 99 -8.09 -12.34 -10.70
N ASP A 100 -8.85 -13.23 -10.06
CA ASP A 100 -10.31 -13.24 -10.11
C ASP A 100 -10.96 -12.10 -9.31
N LEU A 101 -10.20 -11.39 -8.46
CA LEU A 101 -10.71 -10.23 -7.73
C LEU A 101 -11.16 -9.08 -8.63
N GLY A 102 -10.60 -8.98 -9.83
CA GLY A 102 -10.95 -7.92 -10.78
C GLY A 102 -10.37 -6.55 -10.40
N TRP A 103 -9.45 -6.46 -9.45
CA TRP A 103 -8.84 -5.19 -9.06
C TRP A 103 -8.08 -4.52 -10.21
N GLU A 104 -7.64 -5.31 -11.18
CA GLU A 104 -6.95 -4.82 -12.38
C GLU A 104 -7.84 -3.91 -13.23
N ASP A 105 -9.17 -4.08 -13.15
CA ASP A 105 -10.13 -3.22 -13.85
C ASP A 105 -10.08 -1.77 -13.36
N TYR A 106 -9.53 -1.55 -12.15
CA TYR A 106 -9.37 -0.21 -11.58
C TYR A 106 -8.07 0.48 -12.00
N LEU A 107 -7.17 -0.21 -12.71
CA LEU A 107 -5.91 0.37 -13.17
C LEU A 107 -6.19 1.62 -14.04
N GLY A 108 -5.52 2.70 -13.71
CA GLY A 108 -5.69 3.98 -14.41
C GLY A 108 -6.91 4.80 -13.99
N GLN A 109 -7.79 4.26 -13.13
CA GLN A 109 -9.00 4.96 -12.67
C GLN A 109 -8.82 5.68 -11.34
N GLY A 110 -7.74 5.43 -10.64
CA GLY A 110 -7.46 6.01 -9.35
C GLY A 110 -6.20 5.40 -8.75
N ILE A 111 -6.04 5.59 -7.45
CA ILE A 111 -4.92 5.02 -6.70
C ILE A 111 -5.31 3.62 -6.23
N ILE A 112 -4.47 2.64 -6.50
CA ILE A 112 -4.66 1.28 -5.99
C ILE A 112 -3.64 1.04 -4.88
N ILE A 113 -4.12 0.65 -3.70
CA ILE A 113 -3.28 0.27 -2.57
C ILE A 113 -3.52 -1.22 -2.30
N VAL A 114 -2.46 -2.02 -2.34
CA VAL A 114 -2.56 -3.47 -2.13
C VAL A 114 -1.78 -3.85 -0.88
N GLU A 115 -2.46 -4.37 0.15
CA GLU A 115 -1.83 -4.98 1.32
C GLU A 115 -1.57 -6.46 1.06
N TRP A 116 -0.52 -7.00 1.67
CA TRP A 116 -0.03 -8.36 1.44
C TRP A 116 0.38 -8.59 -0.01
N ALA A 117 1.00 -7.59 -0.59
CA ALA A 117 1.37 -7.57 -2.01
C ALA A 117 2.46 -8.59 -2.37
N GLU A 118 3.19 -9.14 -1.38
CA GLU A 118 4.13 -10.25 -1.59
C GLU A 118 3.45 -11.50 -2.19
N LYS A 119 2.12 -11.59 -2.10
CA LYS A 119 1.34 -12.68 -2.71
C LYS A 119 1.19 -12.55 -4.23
N ILE A 120 1.44 -11.36 -4.78
CA ILE A 120 1.40 -11.13 -6.23
C ILE A 120 2.62 -11.78 -6.88
N LYS A 121 2.39 -12.68 -7.82
CA LYS A 121 3.44 -13.44 -8.50
C LYS A 121 3.66 -13.03 -9.97
N PHE A 122 3.09 -11.88 -10.37
CA PHE A 122 3.25 -11.35 -11.71
C PHE A 122 3.87 -9.94 -11.67
N ASN A 123 4.45 -9.51 -12.77
CA ASN A 123 5.06 -8.19 -12.87
C ASN A 123 4.00 -7.11 -12.97
N LEU A 124 4.19 -6.05 -12.20
CA LEU A 124 3.30 -4.91 -12.16
C LEU A 124 4.13 -3.64 -11.99
N ASP A 125 3.86 -2.64 -12.82
CA ASP A 125 4.47 -1.32 -12.65
C ASP A 125 3.84 -0.63 -11.44
N ALA A 126 4.60 -0.55 -10.36
CA ALA A 126 4.06 -0.09 -9.08
C ALA A 126 5.15 0.50 -8.18
N ILE A 127 4.71 1.27 -7.20
CA ILE A 127 5.54 1.71 -6.08
C ILE A 127 5.55 0.57 -5.06
N HIS A 128 6.72 0.03 -4.77
CA HIS A 128 6.88 -1.02 -3.77
C HIS A 128 7.27 -0.40 -2.42
N VAL A 129 6.49 -0.69 -1.40
CA VAL A 129 6.74 -0.22 -0.03
C VAL A 129 6.87 -1.43 0.87
N THR A 130 8.08 -1.63 1.41
CA THR A 130 8.36 -2.71 2.34
C THR A 130 8.48 -2.13 3.75
N LEU A 131 7.66 -2.64 4.67
CA LEU A 131 7.65 -2.22 6.07
C LEU A 131 8.20 -3.35 6.93
N GLN A 132 9.29 -3.06 7.65
CA GLN A 132 9.92 -4.01 8.57
C GLN A 132 9.80 -3.48 10.00
N MET A 133 9.32 -4.35 10.89
CA MET A 133 9.24 -4.02 12.31
C MET A 133 10.63 -3.98 12.93
N GLY A 134 10.86 -2.96 13.75
CA GLY A 134 12.00 -2.85 14.64
C GLY A 134 11.56 -3.01 16.09
N GLU A 135 12.32 -2.43 17.01
CA GLU A 135 11.95 -2.38 18.41
C GLU A 135 10.77 -1.45 18.64
N ARG A 136 9.80 -1.85 19.48
CA ARG A 136 8.58 -1.08 19.79
C ARG A 136 7.85 -0.69 18.51
N ASP A 137 7.53 0.59 18.35
CA ASP A 137 6.83 1.14 17.18
C ASP A 137 7.79 1.60 16.06
N HIS A 138 9.07 1.24 16.17
CA HIS A 138 10.05 1.57 15.14
C HIS A 138 9.81 0.76 13.87
N ARG A 139 9.95 1.40 12.73
CA ARG A 139 9.80 0.76 11.42
C ARG A 139 10.92 1.20 10.48
N LYS A 140 11.43 0.24 9.74
CA LYS A 140 12.27 0.51 8.56
C LYS A 140 11.38 0.38 7.34
N ILE A 141 11.26 1.47 6.58
CA ILE A 141 10.38 1.54 5.43
C ILE A 141 11.22 1.78 4.19
N THR A 142 11.16 0.87 3.26
CA THR A 142 11.87 0.94 1.99
C THR A 142 10.86 1.24 0.89
N VAL A 143 11.05 2.35 0.19
CA VAL A 143 10.18 2.79 -0.90
C VAL A 143 10.95 2.70 -2.20
N CYS A 144 10.43 1.93 -3.13
CA CYS A 144 10.98 1.75 -4.45
C CYS A 144 10.01 2.33 -5.49
N LEU A 145 10.39 3.44 -6.08
CA LEU A 145 9.59 4.18 -7.07
C LEU A 145 9.83 3.67 -8.49
#